data_c6a7284ea8147df99ddeed4725acc6a2
#
_entry.id   c6a7284ea8147df99ddeed4725acc6a2
#
_cell.length_a   1.000
_cell.length_b   1.000
_cell.length_c   1.000
_cell.angle_alpha   90.00
_cell.angle_beta   90.00
_cell.angle_gamma   90.00
#
_symmetry.space_group_name_H-M   'P 1'
#
loop_
_entity.id
_entity.type
_entity.pdbx_description
1 polymer ?
#
loop_
_entity_poly.entity_id
_entity_poly.type
_entity_poly.pdbx_seq_one_letter_code
_entity_poly.pdbx_strand_id
1 'polypeptide(L)'
;LTLGMLFDPLSAALGAATGELVFSEIMLGQFGGLGELEKFLTVTIGVYIAGRMVKNPKNHVMVGVAALVGTAAQLFMGMLVDIAKVQFAVEDFEAVAGLPESVFATEGFAFANDLLFSGILFCLLPTLYLVPRLYGKIEPLLGMAPRTAESPVAGLNAKVCIVCVLGFACAVAAEMLASSGTPL
;
A
#
# COMPACT_ATOMS: atom_id res chain seq x y z
N LEU A 1 6.22 3.04 -2.87
CA LEU A 1 6.28 2.88 -4.33
C LEU A 1 7.73 2.82 -4.85
N THR A 2 8.59 3.79 -4.52
CA THR A 2 9.99 3.88 -5.01
C THR A 2 10.77 2.57 -4.84
N LEU A 3 10.74 1.96 -3.65
CA LEU A 3 11.44 0.70 -3.38
C LEU A 3 10.90 -0.46 -4.21
N GLY A 4 9.59 -0.54 -4.42
CA GLY A 4 8.96 -1.57 -5.26
C GLY A 4 9.37 -1.48 -6.73
N MET A 5 9.76 -0.29 -7.20
CA MET A 5 10.23 -0.08 -8.57
C MET A 5 11.72 -0.37 -8.74
N LEU A 6 12.52 -0.23 -7.68
CA LEU A 6 13.97 -0.43 -7.71
C LEU A 6 14.38 -1.87 -7.36
N PHE A 7 13.66 -2.49 -6.42
CA PHE A 7 13.93 -3.83 -5.92
C PHE A 7 12.87 -4.84 -6.39
N ASP A 8 12.91 -6.05 -5.83
CA ASP A 8 11.85 -7.02 -6.07
C ASP A 8 10.51 -6.49 -5.58
N PRO A 9 9.49 -6.36 -6.46
CA PRO A 9 8.23 -5.71 -6.13
C PRO A 9 7.47 -6.35 -4.97
N LEU A 10 7.52 -7.69 -4.87
CA LEU A 10 6.77 -8.38 -3.81
C LEU A 10 7.44 -8.19 -2.45
N SER A 11 8.74 -8.36 -2.38
CA SER A 11 9.50 -8.17 -1.14
C SER A 11 9.42 -6.72 -0.65
N ALA A 12 9.52 -5.76 -1.57
CA ALA A 12 9.40 -4.33 -1.25
C ALA A 12 7.98 -3.95 -0.82
N ALA A 13 6.95 -4.54 -1.44
CA ALA A 13 5.55 -4.30 -1.08
C ALA A 13 5.26 -4.81 0.34
N LEU A 14 5.64 -6.05 0.63
CA LEU A 14 5.47 -6.65 1.96
C LEU A 14 6.27 -5.90 3.03
N GLY A 15 7.52 -5.54 2.72
CA GLY A 15 8.36 -4.76 3.64
C GLY A 15 7.79 -3.36 3.92
N ALA A 16 7.26 -2.67 2.91
CA ALA A 16 6.63 -1.37 3.07
C ALA A 16 5.35 -1.45 3.92
N ALA A 17 4.46 -2.40 3.62
CA ALA A 17 3.22 -2.59 4.37
C ALA A 17 3.48 -3.02 5.82
N THR A 18 4.45 -3.92 6.05
CA THR A 18 4.85 -4.32 7.41
C THR A 18 5.49 -3.16 8.16
N GLY A 19 6.34 -2.37 7.49
CA GLY A 19 6.98 -1.20 8.11
C GLY A 19 5.97 -0.13 8.49
N GLU A 20 4.96 0.10 7.69
CA GLU A 20 3.87 1.02 8.00
C GLU A 20 3.09 0.53 9.23
N LEU A 21 2.69 -0.73 9.24
CA LEU A 21 1.95 -1.33 10.35
C LEU A 21 2.74 -1.28 11.67
N VAL A 22 4.02 -1.63 11.64
CA VAL A 22 4.86 -1.60 12.85
C VAL A 22 5.07 -0.18 13.34
N PHE A 23 5.36 0.76 12.43
CA PHE A 23 5.73 2.11 12.82
C PHE A 23 4.52 2.95 13.19
N SER A 24 3.48 3.02 12.35
CA SER A 24 2.33 3.89 12.61
C SER A 24 1.38 3.29 13.65
N GLU A 25 1.17 2.00 13.61
CA GLU A 25 0.13 1.36 14.42
C GLU A 25 0.67 0.92 15.79
N ILE A 26 1.75 0.15 15.80
CA ILE A 26 2.30 -0.37 17.07
C ILE A 26 3.08 0.71 17.82
N MET A 27 4.02 1.41 17.14
CA MET A 27 4.89 2.38 17.81
C MET A 27 4.18 3.70 18.16
N LEU A 28 3.25 4.16 17.32
CA LEU A 28 2.48 5.38 17.59
C LEU A 28 1.15 5.12 18.31
N GLY A 29 0.79 3.86 18.57
CA GLY A 29 -0.41 3.49 19.32
C GLY A 29 -1.72 3.75 18.57
N GLN A 30 -1.70 3.76 17.26
CA GLN A 30 -2.87 3.99 16.39
C GLN A 30 -3.52 2.68 15.94
N PHE A 31 -3.30 1.59 16.68
CA PHE A 31 -3.81 0.27 16.30
C PHE A 31 -5.35 0.25 16.31
N GLY A 32 -5.96 0.11 15.13
CA GLY A 32 -7.40 0.27 14.88
C GLY A 32 -8.09 -0.93 14.23
N GLY A 33 -7.61 -2.14 14.46
CA GLY A 33 -8.36 -3.34 14.15
C GLY A 33 -8.40 -3.74 12.67
N LEU A 34 -9.60 -3.93 12.13
CA LEU A 34 -9.81 -4.33 10.73
C LEU A 34 -9.20 -3.36 9.71
N GLY A 35 -9.11 -2.07 10.06
CA GLY A 35 -8.47 -1.05 9.24
C GLY A 35 -6.99 -1.33 8.96
N GLU A 36 -6.30 -2.02 9.88
CA GLU A 36 -4.89 -2.38 9.71
C GLU A 36 -4.69 -3.43 8.62
N LEU A 37 -5.57 -4.43 8.58
CA LEU A 37 -5.57 -5.41 7.51
C LEU A 37 -5.82 -4.76 6.16
N GLU A 38 -6.77 -3.86 6.10
CA GLU A 38 -7.08 -3.09 4.90
C GLU A 38 -5.85 -2.32 4.41
N LYS A 39 -5.21 -1.53 5.27
CA LYS A 39 -3.99 -0.79 4.95
C LYS A 39 -2.88 -1.72 4.47
N PHE A 40 -2.64 -2.81 5.20
CA PHE A 40 -1.63 -3.79 4.82
C PHE A 40 -1.86 -4.36 3.42
N LEU A 41 -3.09 -4.77 3.10
CA LEU A 41 -3.44 -5.35 1.81
C LEU A 41 -3.40 -4.31 0.69
N THR A 42 -3.98 -3.14 0.90
CA THR A 42 -4.06 -2.09 -0.12
C THR A 42 -2.68 -1.52 -0.46
N VAL A 43 -1.83 -1.27 0.53
CA VAL A 43 -0.44 -0.85 0.34
C VAL A 43 0.36 -1.92 -0.39
N THR A 44 0.23 -3.19 0.02
CA THR A 44 0.90 -4.31 -0.64
C THR A 44 0.51 -4.40 -2.11
N ILE A 45 -0.78 -4.34 -2.43
CA ILE A 45 -1.30 -4.40 -3.80
C ILE A 45 -0.79 -3.21 -4.62
N GLY A 46 -0.91 -1.99 -4.10
CA GLY A 46 -0.48 -0.77 -4.80
C GLY A 46 1.01 -0.76 -5.12
N VAL A 47 1.86 -1.07 -4.14
CA VAL A 47 3.32 -1.13 -4.33
C VAL A 47 3.71 -2.27 -5.27
N TYR A 48 3.08 -3.43 -5.15
CA TYR A 48 3.34 -4.58 -6.03
C TYR A 48 2.99 -4.28 -7.48
N ILE A 49 1.80 -3.73 -7.75
CA ILE A 49 1.37 -3.34 -9.10
C ILE A 49 2.35 -2.32 -9.70
N ALA A 50 2.65 -1.25 -8.97
CA ALA A 50 3.58 -0.22 -9.42
C ALA A 50 4.96 -0.82 -9.75
N GLY A 51 5.49 -1.66 -8.87
CA GLY A 51 6.78 -2.30 -9.05
C GLY A 51 6.81 -3.28 -10.24
N ARG A 52 5.71 -4.01 -10.48
CA ARG A 52 5.59 -4.92 -11.62
C ARG A 52 5.53 -4.21 -12.96
N MET A 53 4.93 -3.02 -12.99
CA MET A 53 4.82 -2.23 -14.23
C MET A 53 6.16 -1.65 -14.67
N VAL A 54 7.06 -1.31 -13.74
CA VAL A 54 8.34 -0.68 -14.08
C VAL A 54 9.39 -1.73 -14.46
N LYS A 55 9.62 -1.88 -15.77
CA LYS A 55 10.69 -2.72 -16.31
C LYS A 55 12.02 -1.96 -16.43
N ASN A 56 11.96 -0.67 -16.67
CA ASN A 56 13.13 0.20 -16.79
C ASN A 56 12.97 1.42 -15.87
N PRO A 57 13.64 1.45 -14.72
CA PRO A 57 13.54 2.57 -13.75
C PRO A 57 14.07 3.91 -14.25
N LYS A 58 14.79 3.95 -15.38
CA LYS A 58 15.22 5.20 -16.02
C LYS A 58 14.16 5.85 -16.90
N ASN A 59 13.11 5.12 -17.23
CA ASN A 59 12.03 5.63 -18.06
C ASN A 59 11.01 6.41 -17.19
N HIS A 60 11.12 7.74 -17.20
CA HIS A 60 10.25 8.61 -16.39
C HIS A 60 8.76 8.42 -16.68
N VAL A 61 8.37 8.19 -17.95
CA VAL A 61 6.96 7.99 -18.31
C VAL A 61 6.44 6.70 -17.68
N MET A 62 7.20 5.61 -17.80
CA MET A 62 6.83 4.31 -17.20
C MET A 62 6.76 4.41 -15.66
N VAL A 63 7.72 5.07 -15.05
CA VAL A 63 7.75 5.31 -13.59
C VAL A 63 6.54 6.14 -13.16
N GLY A 64 6.21 7.22 -13.89
CA GLY A 64 5.07 8.07 -13.59
C GLY A 64 3.72 7.36 -13.73
N VAL A 65 3.52 6.65 -14.84
CA VAL A 65 2.29 5.86 -15.05
C VAL A 65 2.16 4.77 -13.98
N ALA A 66 3.24 4.06 -13.68
CA ALA A 66 3.23 3.03 -12.65
C ALA A 66 2.94 3.58 -11.26
N ALA A 67 3.46 4.77 -10.92
CA ALA A 67 3.16 5.43 -9.66
C ALA A 67 1.67 5.78 -9.55
N LEU A 68 1.09 6.38 -10.59
CA LEU A 68 -0.33 6.71 -10.59
C LEU A 68 -1.23 5.47 -10.55
N VAL A 69 -0.92 4.44 -11.35
CA VAL A 69 -1.72 3.21 -11.37
C VAL A 69 -1.63 2.46 -10.04
N GLY A 70 -0.43 2.38 -9.45
CA GLY A 70 -0.27 1.73 -8.14
C GLY A 70 -1.01 2.47 -7.02
N THR A 71 -0.93 3.81 -7.00
CA THR A 71 -1.67 4.64 -6.04
C THR A 71 -3.18 4.53 -6.27
N ALA A 72 -3.63 4.62 -7.52
CA ALA A 72 -5.04 4.48 -7.85
C ALA A 72 -5.58 3.09 -7.46
N ALA A 73 -4.81 2.02 -7.67
CA ALA A 73 -5.20 0.68 -7.26
C ALA A 73 -5.32 0.55 -5.73
N GLN A 74 -4.37 1.12 -4.98
CA GLN A 74 -4.41 1.17 -3.52
C GLN A 74 -5.66 1.89 -3.02
N LEU A 75 -5.87 3.13 -3.48
CA LEU A 75 -7.01 3.95 -3.06
C LEU A 75 -8.36 3.35 -3.50
N PHE A 76 -8.41 2.77 -4.70
CA PHE A 76 -9.62 2.10 -5.19
C PHE A 76 -9.99 0.87 -4.34
N MET A 77 -9.01 0.08 -3.93
CA MET A 77 -9.26 -1.05 -3.02
C MET A 77 -9.74 -0.58 -1.65
N GLY A 78 -9.14 0.49 -1.10
CA GLY A 78 -9.62 1.13 0.14
C GLY A 78 -11.08 1.57 0.00
N MET A 79 -11.39 2.35 -1.03
CA MET A 79 -12.77 2.78 -1.31
C MET A 79 -13.76 1.60 -1.35
N LEU A 80 -13.40 0.47 -1.98
CA LEU A 80 -14.28 -0.70 -2.02
C LEU A 80 -14.48 -1.32 -0.63
N VAL A 81 -13.46 -1.33 0.20
CA VAL A 81 -13.55 -1.86 1.57
C VAL A 81 -14.41 -0.94 2.43
N ASP A 82 -14.24 0.38 2.33
CA ASP A 82 -15.04 1.35 3.09
C ASP A 82 -16.52 1.31 2.69
N ILE A 83 -16.82 1.21 1.39
CA ILE A 83 -18.17 0.96 0.92
C ILE A 83 -18.73 -0.33 1.52
N ALA A 84 -17.94 -1.40 1.55
CA ALA A 84 -18.37 -2.68 2.11
C ALA A 84 -18.63 -2.59 3.62
N LYS A 85 -17.75 -1.92 4.38
CA LYS A 85 -17.92 -1.73 5.83
C LYS A 85 -19.25 -1.03 6.14
N VAL A 86 -19.58 0.03 5.43
CA VAL A 86 -20.87 0.74 5.60
C VAL A 86 -22.04 -0.14 5.17
N GLN A 87 -21.96 -0.86 4.05
CA GLN A 87 -23.03 -1.74 3.57
C GLN A 87 -23.30 -2.91 4.51
N PHE A 88 -22.28 -3.41 5.21
CA PHE A 88 -22.43 -4.48 6.21
C PHE A 88 -22.66 -3.96 7.64
N ALA A 89 -22.87 -2.65 7.79
CA ALA A 89 -23.10 -1.99 9.09
C ALA A 89 -21.96 -2.25 10.11
N VAL A 90 -20.73 -2.34 9.62
CA VAL A 90 -19.52 -2.39 10.44
C VAL A 90 -19.13 -0.99 10.89
N GLU A 91 -19.35 0.00 10.02
CA GLU A 91 -19.12 1.42 10.27
C GLU A 91 -20.39 2.22 9.91
N ASP A 92 -20.64 3.31 10.65
CA ASP A 92 -21.75 4.21 10.36
C ASP A 92 -21.43 5.09 9.14
N PHE A 93 -22.48 5.37 8.34
CA PHE A 93 -22.32 6.27 7.20
C PHE A 93 -22.24 7.73 7.66
N GLU A 94 -21.14 8.39 7.35
CA GLU A 94 -20.95 9.81 7.56
C GLU A 94 -21.20 10.60 6.25
N ALA A 95 -22.29 11.37 6.23
CA ALA A 95 -22.62 12.20 5.09
C ALA A 95 -21.69 13.43 4.99
N VAL A 96 -21.15 13.69 3.82
CA VAL A 96 -20.33 14.89 3.55
C VAL A 96 -21.23 16.03 3.06
N ALA A 97 -21.14 17.18 3.71
CA ALA A 97 -21.93 18.37 3.35
C ALA A 97 -21.69 18.77 1.88
N GLY A 98 -22.78 18.89 1.13
CA GLY A 98 -22.75 19.26 -0.29
C GLY A 98 -22.66 18.09 -1.27
N LEU A 99 -22.57 16.86 -0.79
CA LEU A 99 -22.68 15.66 -1.61
C LEU A 99 -24.06 14.98 -1.41
N PRO A 100 -24.51 14.18 -2.39
CA PRO A 100 -25.67 13.32 -2.18
C PRO A 100 -25.46 12.38 -0.99
N GLU A 101 -26.52 12.09 -0.22
CA GLU A 101 -26.48 11.11 0.87
C GLU A 101 -26.34 9.68 0.30
N SER A 102 -25.15 9.37 -0.17
CA SER A 102 -24.81 8.10 -0.80
C SER A 102 -23.37 7.74 -0.50
N VAL A 103 -23.12 6.56 0.06
CA VAL A 103 -21.80 6.02 0.33
C VAL A 103 -20.93 6.06 -0.94
N PHE A 104 -21.48 5.68 -2.09
CA PHE A 104 -20.74 5.70 -3.35
C PHE A 104 -20.30 7.10 -3.78
N ALA A 105 -21.13 8.12 -3.51
CA ALA A 105 -20.76 9.50 -3.84
C ALA A 105 -19.69 10.04 -2.90
N THR A 106 -19.79 9.75 -1.62
CA THR A 106 -18.82 10.16 -0.59
C THR A 106 -17.47 9.50 -0.83
N GLU A 107 -17.43 8.19 -0.95
CA GLU A 107 -16.20 7.43 -1.17
C GLU A 107 -15.58 7.69 -2.55
N GLY A 108 -16.40 7.85 -3.58
CA GLY A 108 -15.92 8.24 -4.91
C GLY A 108 -15.30 9.64 -4.93
N PHE A 109 -15.83 10.58 -4.17
CA PHE A 109 -15.25 11.92 -4.01
C PHE A 109 -13.94 11.85 -3.21
N ALA A 110 -13.90 11.10 -2.11
CA ALA A 110 -12.69 10.88 -1.32
C ALA A 110 -11.59 10.26 -2.17
N PHE A 111 -11.88 9.19 -2.92
CA PHE A 111 -10.96 8.58 -3.88
C PHE A 111 -10.39 9.58 -4.87
N ALA A 112 -11.24 10.39 -5.52
CA ALA A 112 -10.80 11.38 -6.51
C ALA A 112 -9.91 12.46 -5.87
N ASN A 113 -10.29 12.96 -4.70
CA ASN A 113 -9.54 13.94 -3.94
C ASN A 113 -8.16 13.40 -3.53
N ASP A 114 -8.11 12.21 -2.97
CA ASP A 114 -6.86 11.58 -2.53
C ASP A 114 -5.94 11.24 -3.71
N LEU A 115 -6.49 10.80 -4.82
CA LEU A 115 -5.71 10.55 -6.02
C LEU A 115 -5.09 11.83 -6.57
N LEU A 116 -5.86 12.93 -6.60
CA LEU A 116 -5.37 14.22 -7.12
C LEU A 116 -4.34 14.85 -6.18
N PHE A 117 -4.62 14.92 -4.89
CA PHE A 117 -3.71 15.59 -3.95
C PHE A 117 -2.61 14.65 -3.47
N SER A 118 -2.97 13.57 -2.77
CA SER A 118 -1.99 12.65 -2.20
C SER A 118 -1.25 11.86 -3.27
N GLY A 119 -1.96 11.40 -4.30
CA GLY A 119 -1.37 10.64 -5.39
C GLY A 119 -0.37 11.43 -6.21
N ILE A 120 -0.69 12.67 -6.57
CA ILE A 120 0.22 13.51 -7.37
C ILE A 120 1.35 14.07 -6.51
N LEU A 121 1.04 14.71 -5.38
CA LEU A 121 2.04 15.42 -4.59
C LEU A 121 2.98 14.48 -3.84
N PHE A 122 2.46 13.42 -3.23
CA PHE A 122 3.23 12.54 -2.34
C PHE A 122 3.64 11.21 -2.95
N CYS A 123 3.00 10.79 -4.04
CA CYS A 123 3.37 9.56 -4.74
C CYS A 123 4.07 9.84 -6.06
N LEU A 124 3.44 10.54 -6.99
CA LEU A 124 3.96 10.75 -8.34
C LEU A 124 5.24 11.59 -8.34
N LEU A 125 5.22 12.79 -7.76
CA LEU A 125 6.37 13.70 -7.80
C LEU A 125 7.61 13.12 -7.11
N PRO A 126 7.53 12.61 -5.87
CA PRO A 126 8.69 11.99 -5.23
C PRO A 126 9.20 10.77 -5.99
N THR A 127 8.31 9.95 -6.55
CA THR A 127 8.70 8.74 -7.28
C THR A 127 9.42 9.08 -8.58
N LEU A 128 8.91 10.05 -9.35
CA LEU A 128 9.57 10.53 -10.57
C LEU A 128 10.96 11.12 -10.29
N TYR A 129 11.13 11.75 -9.14
CA TYR A 129 12.41 12.33 -8.74
C TYR A 129 13.38 11.27 -8.22
N LEU A 130 12.91 10.38 -7.33
CA LEU A 130 13.77 9.45 -6.60
C LEU A 130 14.16 8.23 -7.43
N VAL A 131 13.23 7.60 -8.15
CA VAL A 131 13.49 6.33 -8.84
C VAL A 131 14.64 6.45 -9.83
N PRO A 132 14.67 7.40 -10.80
CA PRO A 132 15.77 7.49 -11.74
C PRO A 132 17.10 7.90 -11.11
N ARG A 133 17.05 8.64 -10.00
CA ARG A 133 18.27 9.12 -9.30
C ARG A 133 18.91 8.08 -8.41
N LEU A 134 18.11 7.23 -7.79
CA LEU A 134 18.56 6.18 -6.88
C LEU A 134 18.96 4.92 -7.64
N TYR A 135 18.38 4.69 -8.81
CA TYR A 135 18.65 3.51 -9.62
C TYR A 135 20.14 3.35 -9.94
N GLY A 136 20.67 2.19 -9.63
CA GLY A 136 22.09 1.85 -9.81
C GLY A 136 23.03 2.42 -8.74
N LYS A 137 22.49 3.14 -7.73
CA LYS A 137 23.28 3.71 -6.63
C LYS A 137 23.02 3.03 -5.30
N ILE A 138 21.77 2.75 -4.99
CA ILE A 138 21.42 2.14 -3.69
C ILE A 138 21.50 0.62 -3.72
N GLU A 139 21.27 -0.02 -4.86
CA GLU A 139 21.31 -1.47 -4.98
C GLU A 139 22.70 -2.04 -4.64
N PRO A 140 23.82 -1.48 -5.15
CA PRO A 140 25.16 -1.94 -4.78
C PRO A 140 25.49 -1.77 -3.30
N LEU A 141 24.93 -0.74 -2.62
CA LEU A 141 25.12 -0.54 -1.18
C LEU A 141 24.48 -1.66 -0.35
N LEU A 142 23.47 -2.30 -0.90
CA LEU A 142 22.79 -3.45 -0.30
C LEU A 142 23.33 -4.80 -0.80
N GLY A 143 24.42 -4.79 -1.59
CA GLY A 143 24.99 -6.00 -2.19
C GLY A 143 24.11 -6.61 -3.29
N MET A 144 23.23 -5.83 -3.88
CA MET A 144 22.29 -6.27 -4.91
C MET A 144 22.66 -5.71 -6.28
N ALA A 145 22.36 -6.44 -7.34
CA ALA A 145 22.48 -5.93 -8.70
C ALA A 145 21.28 -5.02 -9.03
N PRO A 146 21.48 -3.92 -9.79
CA PRO A 146 20.38 -3.10 -10.27
C PRO A 146 19.40 -3.93 -11.10
N ARG A 147 18.11 -3.68 -10.88
CA ARG A 147 17.02 -4.39 -11.57
C ARG A 147 17.02 -4.06 -13.06
N THR A 148 16.94 -5.08 -13.91
CA THR A 148 16.80 -4.96 -15.36
C THR A 148 15.43 -5.51 -15.80
N ALA A 149 15.08 -5.28 -17.08
CA ALA A 149 13.84 -5.81 -17.65
C ALA A 149 13.74 -7.35 -17.61
N GLU A 150 14.88 -8.03 -17.58
CA GLU A 150 15.00 -9.49 -17.55
C GLU A 150 15.17 -10.05 -16.13
N SER A 151 15.29 -9.17 -15.12
CA SER A 151 15.44 -9.63 -13.73
C SER A 151 14.22 -10.47 -13.32
N PRO A 152 14.42 -11.65 -12.71
CA PRO A 152 13.33 -12.47 -12.22
C PRO A 152 12.58 -11.69 -11.16
N VAL A 153 11.25 -11.68 -11.26
CA VAL A 153 10.38 -11.06 -10.26
C VAL A 153 9.78 -12.18 -9.43
N ALA A 154 9.93 -12.09 -8.11
CA ALA A 154 9.29 -13.03 -7.20
C ALA A 154 7.77 -13.00 -7.43
N GLY A 155 7.22 -14.17 -7.72
CA GLY A 155 5.77 -14.37 -7.84
C GLY A 155 5.18 -14.75 -6.49
N LEU A 156 3.87 -14.62 -6.39
CA LEU A 156 3.11 -15.21 -5.29
C LEU A 156 3.31 -16.73 -5.32
N ASN A 157 4.01 -17.24 -4.33
CA ASN A 157 4.16 -18.66 -4.11
C ASN A 157 3.57 -19.06 -2.75
N ALA A 158 3.39 -20.36 -2.52
CA ALA A 158 2.78 -20.85 -1.29
C ALA A 158 3.50 -20.37 -0.01
N LYS A 159 4.82 -20.20 -0.04
CA LYS A 159 5.60 -19.71 1.10
C LYS A 159 5.24 -18.26 1.44
N VAL A 160 5.12 -17.40 0.43
CA VAL A 160 4.72 -16.00 0.61
C VAL A 160 3.30 -15.92 1.14
N CYS A 161 2.36 -16.70 0.58
CA CYS A 161 0.99 -16.75 1.07
C CYS A 161 0.94 -17.22 2.55
N ILE A 162 1.70 -18.22 2.93
CA ILE A 162 1.77 -18.69 4.32
C ILE A 162 2.30 -17.61 5.24
N VAL A 163 3.38 -16.92 4.86
CA VAL A 163 3.95 -15.82 5.66
C VAL A 163 2.93 -14.67 5.82
N CYS A 164 2.22 -14.30 4.75
CA CYS A 164 1.17 -13.28 4.81
C CYS A 164 0.02 -13.70 5.74
N VAL A 165 -0.46 -14.94 5.63
CA VAL A 165 -1.54 -15.46 6.48
C VAL A 165 -1.10 -15.54 7.94
N LEU A 166 0.12 -16.00 8.23
CA LEU A 166 0.64 -16.03 9.59
C LEU A 166 0.82 -14.63 10.17
N GLY A 167 1.37 -13.69 9.38
CA GLY A 167 1.50 -12.30 9.80
C GLY A 167 0.14 -11.67 10.12
N PHE A 168 -0.85 -11.92 9.28
CA PHE A 168 -2.22 -11.49 9.51
C PHE A 168 -2.82 -12.13 10.78
N ALA A 169 -2.69 -13.44 10.95
CA ALA A 169 -3.19 -14.12 12.15
C ALA A 169 -2.53 -13.57 13.43
N CYS A 170 -1.23 -13.27 13.39
CA CYS A 170 -0.52 -12.64 14.51
C CYS A 170 -1.05 -11.22 14.80
N ALA A 171 -1.33 -10.42 13.77
CA ALA A 171 -1.88 -9.08 13.93
C ALA A 171 -3.27 -9.12 14.57
N VAL A 172 -4.15 -10.00 14.08
CA VAL A 172 -5.49 -10.20 14.66
C VAL A 172 -5.41 -10.71 16.11
N ALA A 173 -4.51 -11.65 16.40
CA ALA A 173 -4.32 -12.15 17.76
C ALA A 173 -3.82 -11.04 18.71
N ALA A 174 -2.88 -10.21 18.27
CA ALA A 174 -2.39 -9.08 19.06
C ALA A 174 -3.50 -8.06 19.37
N GLU A 175 -4.36 -7.80 18.40
CA GLU A 175 -5.54 -6.93 18.58
C GLU A 175 -6.53 -7.51 19.58
N MET A 176 -6.87 -8.80 19.44
CA MET A 176 -7.77 -9.46 20.38
C MET A 176 -7.23 -9.44 21.82
N LEU A 177 -5.92 -9.55 21.99
CA LEU A 177 -5.27 -9.43 23.31
C LEU A 177 -5.32 -8.00 23.84
N ALA A 178 -5.07 -7.00 23.00
CA ALA A 178 -5.13 -5.59 23.36
C ALA A 178 -6.56 -5.17 23.73
N SER A 179 -7.56 -5.61 22.99
CA SER A 179 -8.98 -5.31 23.23
C SER A 179 -9.53 -6.04 24.47
N SER A 180 -8.95 -7.20 24.85
CA SER A 180 -9.34 -7.95 26.05
C SER A 180 -8.87 -7.34 27.38
N GLY A 181 -8.16 -6.20 27.35
CA GLY A 181 -7.74 -5.46 28.53
C GLY A 181 -6.68 -6.18 29.39
N THR A 182 -6.00 -7.18 28.87
CA THR A 182 -4.84 -7.76 29.53
C THR A 182 -3.64 -6.82 29.33
N PRO A 183 -3.09 -6.21 30.38
CA PRO A 183 -1.89 -5.39 30.24
C PRO A 183 -0.74 -6.28 29.79
N LEU A 184 -0.06 -5.89 28.71
CA LEU A 184 1.20 -6.45 28.27
C LEU A 184 2.32 -6.10 29.24
#